data_3d60332c38d6fb47004f5ae9311d7f51
#
_entry.id   3d60332c38d6fb47004f5ae9311d7f51
#
_cell.length_a   1.000
_cell.length_b   1.000
_cell.length_c   1.000
_cell.angle_alpha   90.00
_cell.angle_beta   90.00
_cell.angle_gamma   90.00
#
_symmetry.space_group_name_H-M   'P 1'
#
loop_
_entity.id
_entity.type
_entity.pdbx_description
1 polymer ?
#
loop_
_entity_poly.entity_id
_entity_poly.type
_entity_poly.pdbx_seq_one_letter_code
_entity_poly.pdbx_strand_id
1 'polypeptide(L)'
;MRDTIRVLLLGTGNMGSEIARLVLDKPGLELAGAYGRRHERAGMDLGHAIGLDRELGVPIGTDLAAVIDLSRPEIAIQATCSRIVDAREELETLVGHGVHVISIAEQMVYPACSSPSFARDLREMALARGVAVLGTGINPGFVLDLLVITLTGVCADVRSIVARRVNDLSPYGPSVLAAQGVGMSPEEFSEGLADGRVAGHYGFAESIHLIAAALGWQIERIEETREPIIAR
;
A
#
# COMPACT_ATOMS: atom_id res chain seq x y z
N MET A 1 -13.63 -24.49 16.26
CA MET A 1 -13.95 -23.29 15.45
C MET A 1 -12.64 -22.53 15.33
N ARG A 2 -12.23 -22.07 14.14
CA ARG A 2 -11.10 -21.12 14.05
C ARG A 2 -11.55 -19.83 14.71
N ASP A 3 -10.74 -19.30 15.61
CA ASP A 3 -10.99 -17.99 16.19
C ASP A 3 -11.01 -16.94 15.08
N THR A 4 -11.91 -15.95 15.19
CA THR A 4 -12.02 -14.87 14.23
C THR A 4 -10.79 -13.96 14.36
N ILE A 5 -10.10 -13.66 13.25
CA ILE A 5 -8.94 -12.78 13.23
C ILE A 5 -9.42 -11.32 13.34
N ARG A 6 -8.90 -10.62 14.32
CA ARG A 6 -9.22 -9.21 14.59
C ARG A 6 -8.36 -8.28 13.74
N VAL A 7 -9.00 -7.55 12.85
CA VAL A 7 -8.35 -6.68 11.86
C VAL A 7 -8.49 -5.21 12.27
N LEU A 8 -7.37 -4.48 12.31
CA LEU A 8 -7.34 -3.02 12.38
C LEU A 8 -7.14 -2.45 10.98
N LEU A 9 -8.03 -1.56 10.57
CA LEU A 9 -7.88 -0.83 9.31
C LEU A 9 -7.24 0.54 9.55
N LEU A 10 -6.12 0.83 8.88
CA LEU A 10 -5.52 2.16 8.80
C LEU A 10 -5.82 2.79 7.45
N GLY A 11 -6.53 3.90 7.48
CA GLY A 11 -6.96 4.63 6.29
C GLY A 11 -8.42 4.36 5.93
N THR A 12 -9.20 5.44 5.86
CA THR A 12 -10.64 5.43 5.54
C THR A 12 -10.95 6.17 4.24
N GLY A 13 -9.96 6.25 3.32
CA GLY A 13 -10.11 6.76 1.96
C GLY A 13 -10.68 5.69 1.03
N ASN A 14 -10.65 5.93 -0.29
CA ASN A 14 -11.21 5.00 -1.28
C ASN A 14 -10.68 3.57 -1.12
N MET A 15 -9.36 3.38 -1.11
CA MET A 15 -8.76 2.04 -0.97
C MET A 15 -9.09 1.39 0.36
N GLY A 16 -8.99 2.13 1.47
CA GLY A 16 -9.35 1.61 2.79
C GLY A 16 -10.83 1.22 2.88
N SER A 17 -11.73 1.98 2.25
CA SER A 17 -13.16 1.66 2.18
C SER A 17 -13.42 0.33 1.46
N GLU A 18 -12.76 0.10 0.32
CA GLU A 18 -12.89 -1.16 -0.41
C GLU A 18 -12.31 -2.35 0.37
N ILE A 19 -11.16 -2.14 1.02
CA ILE A 19 -10.56 -3.15 1.90
C ILE A 19 -11.50 -3.48 3.08
N ALA A 20 -12.11 -2.47 3.70
CA ALA A 20 -13.07 -2.68 4.78
C ALA A 20 -14.24 -3.57 4.33
N ARG A 21 -14.82 -3.29 3.16
CA ARG A 21 -15.90 -4.11 2.57
C ARG A 21 -15.45 -5.55 2.34
N LEU A 22 -14.24 -5.74 1.79
CA LEU A 22 -13.68 -7.07 1.59
C LEU A 22 -13.48 -7.83 2.91
N VAL A 23 -13.03 -7.16 3.97
CA VAL A 23 -12.87 -7.78 5.29
C VAL A 23 -14.23 -8.19 5.86
N LEU A 24 -15.26 -7.34 5.72
CA LEU A 24 -16.61 -7.63 6.19
C LEU A 24 -17.25 -8.82 5.48
N ASP A 25 -16.92 -9.02 4.20
CA ASP A 25 -17.45 -10.12 3.38
C ASP A 25 -16.73 -11.45 3.60
N LYS A 26 -15.55 -11.44 4.23
CA LYS A 26 -14.76 -12.67 4.42
C LYS A 26 -15.05 -13.35 5.75
N PRO A 27 -15.49 -14.62 5.73
CA PRO A 27 -15.67 -15.39 6.96
C PRO A 27 -14.38 -15.54 7.74
N GLY A 28 -14.44 -15.39 9.07
CA GLY A 28 -13.28 -15.52 9.95
C GLY A 28 -12.45 -14.25 10.08
N LEU A 29 -12.88 -13.12 9.54
CA LEU A 29 -12.32 -11.80 9.78
C LEU A 29 -13.32 -10.91 10.50
N GLU A 30 -12.82 -10.03 11.37
CA GLU A 30 -13.59 -9.04 12.12
C GLU A 30 -12.89 -7.69 12.02
N LEU A 31 -13.57 -6.62 11.59
CA LEU A 31 -13.07 -5.27 11.73
C LEU A 31 -13.19 -4.85 13.21
N ALA A 32 -12.07 -4.95 13.93
CA ALA A 32 -12.01 -4.67 15.36
C ALA A 32 -11.70 -3.21 15.67
N GLY A 33 -11.11 -2.47 14.73
CA GLY A 33 -10.75 -1.07 14.90
C GLY A 33 -10.52 -0.36 13.58
N ALA A 34 -10.56 0.96 13.62
CA ALA A 34 -10.27 1.83 12.49
C ALA A 34 -9.45 3.05 12.93
N TYR A 35 -8.41 3.35 12.17
CA TYR A 35 -7.56 4.52 12.35
C TYR A 35 -7.58 5.39 11.10
N GLY A 36 -7.60 6.70 11.28
CA GLY A 36 -7.49 7.68 10.21
C GLY A 36 -6.77 8.93 10.65
N ARG A 37 -5.95 9.50 9.76
CA ARG A 37 -5.19 10.73 10.01
C ARG A 37 -6.07 11.99 10.01
N ARG A 38 -7.28 11.91 9.44
CA ARG A 38 -8.19 13.05 9.28
C ARG A 38 -9.00 13.25 10.54
N HIS A 39 -8.74 14.33 11.28
CA HIS A 39 -9.46 14.68 12.50
C HIS A 39 -10.95 14.91 12.28
N GLU A 40 -11.37 15.32 11.08
CA GLU A 40 -12.79 15.52 10.75
C GLU A 40 -13.62 14.23 10.81
N ARG A 41 -12.97 13.07 10.72
CA ARG A 41 -13.61 11.75 10.82
C ARG A 41 -13.46 11.11 12.21
N ALA A 42 -12.81 11.78 13.15
CA ALA A 42 -12.62 11.26 14.49
C ALA A 42 -13.96 10.98 15.18
N GLY A 43 -14.12 9.77 15.71
CA GLY A 43 -15.35 9.33 16.38
C GLY A 43 -16.50 8.92 15.43
N MET A 44 -16.37 9.16 14.12
CA MET A 44 -17.37 8.69 13.15
C MET A 44 -17.33 7.15 13.11
N ASP A 45 -18.50 6.51 13.01
CA ASP A 45 -18.57 5.08 12.77
C ASP A 45 -17.99 4.73 11.40
N LEU A 46 -17.18 3.66 11.34
CA LEU A 46 -16.54 3.22 10.11
C LEU A 46 -17.57 2.87 9.02
N GLY A 47 -18.71 2.29 9.39
CA GLY A 47 -19.77 1.96 8.43
C GLY A 47 -20.24 3.19 7.66
N HIS A 48 -20.54 4.28 8.37
CA HIS A 48 -20.92 5.56 7.74
C HIS A 48 -19.76 6.14 6.90
N ALA A 49 -18.53 6.09 7.43
CA ALA A 49 -17.35 6.63 6.74
C ALA A 49 -17.03 5.95 5.40
N ILE A 50 -17.39 4.68 5.26
CA ILE A 50 -17.21 3.89 4.02
C ILE A 50 -18.50 3.78 3.18
N GLY A 51 -19.55 4.52 3.56
CA GLY A 51 -20.81 4.61 2.79
C GLY A 51 -21.71 3.38 2.92
N LEU A 52 -21.71 2.72 4.08
CA LEU A 52 -22.73 1.72 4.41
C LEU A 52 -23.93 2.36 5.07
N ASP A 53 -25.14 1.82 4.80
CA ASP A 53 -26.38 2.25 5.44
C ASP A 53 -26.59 1.66 6.85
N ARG A 54 -25.48 1.27 7.52
CA ARG A 54 -25.52 0.69 8.85
C ARG A 54 -24.27 1.06 9.65
N GLU A 55 -24.42 1.11 10.96
CA GLU A 55 -23.29 1.19 11.88
C GLU A 55 -22.60 -0.17 12.03
N LEU A 56 -21.29 -0.12 12.20
CA LEU A 56 -20.46 -1.28 12.50
C LEU A 56 -20.08 -1.34 13.99
N GLY A 57 -20.30 -0.25 14.74
CA GLY A 57 -19.83 -0.12 16.13
C GLY A 57 -18.33 0.09 16.23
N VAL A 58 -17.68 0.51 15.14
CA VAL A 58 -16.23 0.71 15.04
C VAL A 58 -15.95 2.21 14.83
N PRO A 59 -15.69 2.99 15.89
CA PRO A 59 -15.35 4.40 15.75
C PRO A 59 -13.95 4.56 15.16
N ILE A 60 -13.79 5.59 14.31
CA ILE A 60 -12.49 5.96 13.75
C ILE A 60 -11.70 6.74 14.78
N GLY A 61 -10.55 6.22 15.19
CA GLY A 61 -9.61 6.94 16.05
C GLY A 61 -8.51 7.65 15.27
N THR A 62 -7.90 8.65 15.90
CA THR A 62 -6.77 9.42 15.34
C THR A 62 -5.48 9.26 16.14
N ASP A 63 -5.54 8.60 17.27
CA ASP A 63 -4.39 8.12 18.03
C ASP A 63 -4.25 6.62 17.82
N LEU A 64 -3.20 6.23 17.08
CA LEU A 64 -3.01 4.84 16.67
C LEU A 64 -2.76 3.91 17.86
N ALA A 65 -1.96 4.33 18.83
CA ALA A 65 -1.67 3.52 20.03
C ALA A 65 -2.94 3.26 20.83
N ALA A 66 -3.74 4.30 21.07
CA ALA A 66 -5.01 4.16 21.77
C ALA A 66 -6.00 3.25 21.02
N VAL A 67 -6.04 3.31 19.68
CA VAL A 67 -6.88 2.42 18.86
C VAL A 67 -6.40 0.96 18.97
N ILE A 68 -5.09 0.71 18.95
CA ILE A 68 -4.54 -0.64 19.12
C ILE A 68 -4.91 -1.21 20.50
N ASP A 69 -4.70 -0.44 21.56
CA ASP A 69 -4.98 -0.87 22.92
C ASP A 69 -6.47 -1.21 23.14
N LEU A 70 -7.35 -0.42 22.53
CA LEU A 70 -8.80 -0.64 22.63
C LEU A 70 -9.27 -1.81 21.76
N SER A 71 -8.84 -1.86 20.53
CA SER A 71 -9.31 -2.85 19.54
C SER A 71 -8.59 -4.20 19.64
N ARG A 72 -7.38 -4.25 20.22
CA ARG A 72 -6.54 -5.45 20.36
C ARG A 72 -6.49 -6.27 19.07
N PRO A 73 -6.00 -5.70 17.98
CA PRO A 73 -5.96 -6.38 16.70
C PRO A 73 -4.84 -7.42 16.67
N GLU A 74 -5.03 -8.50 15.91
CA GLU A 74 -3.97 -9.45 15.58
C GLU A 74 -3.20 -8.99 14.35
N ILE A 75 -3.91 -8.35 13.40
CA ILE A 75 -3.33 -7.87 12.15
C ILE A 75 -3.88 -6.49 11.80
N ALA A 76 -3.02 -5.65 11.26
CA ALA A 76 -3.40 -4.35 10.71
C ALA A 76 -3.24 -4.33 9.20
N ILE A 77 -4.17 -3.67 8.50
CA ILE A 77 -4.06 -3.36 7.07
C ILE A 77 -3.82 -1.86 6.95
N GLN A 78 -2.61 -1.48 6.54
CA GLN A 78 -2.19 -0.10 6.39
C GLN A 78 -2.44 0.36 4.94
N ALA A 79 -3.32 1.36 4.78
CA ALA A 79 -3.77 1.93 3.51
C ALA A 79 -3.83 3.47 3.57
N THR A 80 -2.89 4.10 4.28
CA THR A 80 -2.89 5.56 4.54
C THR A 80 -2.05 6.35 3.56
N CYS A 81 -1.07 5.73 2.90
CA CYS A 81 -0.08 6.42 2.07
C CYS A 81 0.64 5.44 1.14
N SER A 82 1.48 5.99 0.23
CA SER A 82 2.24 5.27 -0.79
C SER A 82 3.72 5.12 -0.45
N ARG A 83 4.29 6.08 0.32
CA ARG A 83 5.73 6.16 0.56
C ARG A 83 6.08 5.69 1.97
N ILE A 84 7.26 5.08 2.10
CA ILE A 84 7.81 4.62 3.39
C ILE A 84 7.93 5.76 4.40
N VAL A 85 8.38 6.94 3.96
CA VAL A 85 8.55 8.11 4.85
C VAL A 85 7.25 8.50 5.54
N ASP A 86 6.12 8.32 4.87
CA ASP A 86 4.79 8.65 5.40
C ASP A 86 4.17 7.48 6.20
N ALA A 87 4.65 6.23 5.96
CA ALA A 87 4.15 5.03 6.63
C ALA A 87 4.95 4.65 7.89
N ARG A 88 6.18 5.15 8.02
CA ARG A 88 7.17 4.73 9.01
C ARG A 88 6.62 4.67 10.43
N GLU A 89 6.07 5.77 10.92
CA GLU A 89 5.59 5.89 12.29
C GLU A 89 4.45 4.89 12.59
N GLU A 90 3.52 4.72 11.65
CA GLU A 90 2.43 3.75 11.77
C GLU A 90 2.97 2.32 11.83
N LEU A 91 3.92 1.97 10.96
CA LEU A 91 4.52 0.63 10.90
C LEU A 91 5.32 0.32 12.17
N GLU A 92 6.15 1.26 12.63
CA GLU A 92 6.93 1.12 13.87
C GLU A 92 6.00 0.97 15.08
N THR A 93 4.91 1.75 15.14
CA THR A 93 3.91 1.66 16.21
C THR A 93 3.22 0.31 16.22
N LEU A 94 2.71 -0.17 15.07
CA LEU A 94 2.04 -1.45 14.96
C LEU A 94 2.94 -2.61 15.36
N VAL A 95 4.14 -2.67 14.79
CA VAL A 95 5.12 -3.73 15.10
C VAL A 95 5.55 -3.65 16.57
N GLY A 96 5.76 -2.45 17.10
CA GLY A 96 6.09 -2.21 18.51
C GLY A 96 5.03 -2.75 19.47
N HIS A 97 3.75 -2.76 19.09
CA HIS A 97 2.64 -3.33 19.86
C HIS A 97 2.41 -4.84 19.58
N GLY A 98 3.23 -5.47 18.75
CA GLY A 98 3.11 -6.89 18.44
C GLY A 98 1.97 -7.22 17.46
N VAL A 99 1.62 -6.31 16.57
CA VAL A 99 0.57 -6.47 15.56
C VAL A 99 1.20 -6.86 14.22
N HIS A 100 0.70 -7.92 13.58
CA HIS A 100 1.05 -8.26 12.21
C HIS A 100 0.60 -7.15 11.25
N VAL A 101 1.34 -6.91 10.18
CA VAL A 101 1.02 -5.81 9.25
C VAL A 101 0.96 -6.28 7.81
N ILE A 102 -0.11 -5.89 7.11
CA ILE A 102 -0.18 -5.87 5.65
C ILE A 102 -0.20 -4.39 5.24
N SER A 103 0.78 -3.95 4.46
CA SER A 103 0.85 -2.59 3.94
C SER A 103 0.63 -2.58 2.44
N ILE A 104 -0.24 -1.70 1.96
CA ILE A 104 -0.42 -1.43 0.53
C ILE A 104 0.36 -0.20 0.06
N ALA A 105 1.21 0.39 0.93
CA ALA A 105 2.13 1.43 0.50
C ALA A 105 3.09 0.84 -0.54
N GLU A 106 3.14 1.43 -1.72
CA GLU A 106 3.82 0.89 -2.91
C GLU A 106 5.30 0.61 -2.63
N GLN A 107 5.98 1.49 -1.88
CA GLN A 107 7.39 1.29 -1.53
C GLN A 107 7.62 0.14 -0.54
N MET A 108 6.58 -0.33 0.15
CA MET A 108 6.68 -1.44 1.09
C MET A 108 6.80 -2.81 0.42
N VAL A 109 6.57 -2.91 -0.89
CA VAL A 109 6.76 -4.17 -1.64
C VAL A 109 8.23 -4.62 -1.62
N TYR A 110 9.17 -3.67 -1.70
CA TYR A 110 10.60 -3.93 -1.54
C TYR A 110 11.29 -2.75 -0.83
N PRO A 111 11.06 -2.58 0.49
CA PRO A 111 11.46 -1.38 1.22
C PRO A 111 12.98 -1.17 1.26
N ALA A 112 13.76 -2.22 1.05
CA ALA A 112 15.22 -2.13 0.98
C ALA A 112 15.73 -1.32 -0.23
N CYS A 113 14.91 -1.13 -1.27
CA CYS A 113 15.21 -0.27 -2.42
C CYS A 113 15.27 1.20 -1.99
N SER A 114 14.18 1.70 -1.42
CA SER A 114 14.02 3.13 -1.10
C SER A 114 14.57 3.50 0.27
N SER A 115 14.59 2.58 1.23
CA SER A 115 15.03 2.86 2.60
C SER A 115 15.67 1.63 3.26
N PRO A 116 16.93 1.29 2.91
CA PRO A 116 17.61 0.08 3.40
C PRO A 116 17.73 0.01 4.92
N SER A 117 18.01 1.14 5.58
CA SER A 117 18.10 1.20 7.04
C SER A 117 16.77 0.90 7.71
N PHE A 118 15.70 1.55 7.25
CA PHE A 118 14.37 1.31 7.78
C PHE A 118 13.93 -0.15 7.57
N ALA A 119 14.17 -0.71 6.39
CA ALA A 119 13.82 -2.10 6.09
C ALA A 119 14.52 -3.09 7.06
N ARG A 120 15.80 -2.84 7.36
CA ARG A 120 16.55 -3.63 8.34
C ARG A 120 15.98 -3.47 9.75
N ASP A 121 15.81 -2.22 10.20
CA ASP A 121 15.38 -1.89 11.56
C ASP A 121 13.95 -2.42 11.81
N LEU A 122 13.04 -2.27 10.85
CA LEU A 122 11.69 -2.83 10.90
C LEU A 122 11.70 -4.36 10.94
N ARG A 123 12.59 -5.00 10.15
CA ARG A 123 12.77 -6.46 10.19
C ARG A 123 13.24 -6.96 11.55
N GLU A 124 14.22 -6.29 12.14
CA GLU A 124 14.74 -6.64 13.46
C GLU A 124 13.66 -6.48 14.53
N MET A 125 12.90 -5.39 14.49
CA MET A 125 11.78 -5.16 15.39
C MET A 125 10.69 -6.23 15.23
N ALA A 126 10.31 -6.57 14.00
CA ALA A 126 9.31 -7.60 13.73
C ALA A 126 9.73 -8.98 14.24
N LEU A 127 10.99 -9.35 14.03
CA LEU A 127 11.56 -10.61 14.56
C LEU A 127 11.55 -10.63 16.10
N ALA A 128 11.93 -9.52 16.73
CA ALA A 128 11.93 -9.41 18.20
C ALA A 128 10.52 -9.51 18.80
N ARG A 129 9.50 -9.08 18.07
CA ARG A 129 8.08 -9.13 18.49
C ARG A 129 7.34 -10.37 18.02
N GLY A 130 7.95 -11.22 17.19
CA GLY A 130 7.32 -12.42 16.64
C GLY A 130 6.18 -12.12 15.66
N VAL A 131 6.24 -10.99 14.95
CA VAL A 131 5.23 -10.57 13.98
C VAL A 131 5.78 -10.54 12.57
N ALA A 132 4.88 -10.55 11.58
CA ALA A 132 5.20 -10.41 10.16
C ALA A 132 4.75 -9.04 9.63
N VAL A 133 5.56 -8.49 8.72
CA VAL A 133 5.20 -7.32 7.92
C VAL A 133 5.26 -7.71 6.46
N LEU A 134 4.16 -7.51 5.74
CA LEU A 134 4.03 -7.79 4.32
C LEU A 134 3.68 -6.52 3.56
N GLY A 135 4.54 -6.09 2.65
CA GLY A 135 4.18 -5.11 1.61
C GLY A 135 3.55 -5.84 0.42
N THR A 136 2.40 -5.37 -0.04
CA THR A 136 1.67 -5.98 -1.15
C THR A 136 0.73 -4.98 -1.83
N GLY A 137 0.10 -5.39 -2.91
CA GLY A 137 -0.86 -4.57 -3.66
C GLY A 137 -1.18 -5.21 -5.00
N ILE A 138 -1.90 -4.49 -5.85
CA ILE A 138 -2.14 -4.91 -7.23
C ILE A 138 -0.92 -4.57 -8.08
N ASN A 139 -0.37 -3.35 -7.92
CA ASN A 139 0.82 -2.88 -8.64
C ASN A 139 1.38 -1.61 -7.98
N PRO A 140 2.56 -1.71 -7.36
CA PRO A 140 3.39 -2.91 -7.14
C PRO A 140 2.75 -3.91 -6.15
N GLY A 141 3.28 -5.13 -6.15
CA GLY A 141 2.92 -6.20 -5.22
C GLY A 141 2.33 -7.44 -5.88
N PHE A 142 1.87 -7.35 -7.16
CA PHE A 142 1.37 -8.52 -7.89
C PHE A 142 1.63 -8.47 -9.40
N VAL A 143 1.00 -7.53 -10.14
CA VAL A 143 0.88 -7.63 -11.61
C VAL A 143 2.22 -7.51 -12.33
N LEU A 144 3.06 -6.55 -11.95
CA LEU A 144 4.34 -6.28 -12.61
C LEU A 144 5.56 -6.82 -11.85
N ASP A 145 5.35 -7.59 -10.79
CA ASP A 145 6.42 -8.18 -10.00
C ASP A 145 6.13 -9.64 -9.60
N LEU A 146 5.31 -9.94 -8.62
CA LEU A 146 5.09 -11.30 -8.13
C LEU A 146 4.58 -12.25 -9.21
N LEU A 147 3.66 -11.81 -10.07
CA LEU A 147 3.18 -12.59 -11.21
C LEU A 147 4.31 -12.86 -12.19
N VAL A 148 5.13 -11.87 -12.49
CA VAL A 148 6.31 -12.01 -13.35
C VAL A 148 7.29 -13.03 -12.76
N ILE A 149 7.63 -12.90 -11.48
CA ILE A 149 8.49 -13.83 -10.75
C ILE A 149 7.92 -15.26 -10.84
N THR A 150 6.62 -15.42 -10.59
CA THR A 150 5.95 -16.72 -10.64
C THR A 150 6.06 -17.37 -12.03
N LEU A 151 5.89 -16.58 -13.09
CA LEU A 151 6.01 -17.07 -14.46
C LEU A 151 7.45 -17.46 -14.84
N THR A 152 8.46 -16.85 -14.23
CA THR A 152 9.87 -17.24 -14.47
C THR A 152 10.22 -18.61 -13.88
N GLY A 153 9.44 -19.09 -12.91
CA GLY A 153 9.68 -20.40 -12.25
C GLY A 153 9.59 -21.61 -13.18
N VAL A 154 9.02 -21.46 -14.39
CA VAL A 154 8.97 -22.51 -15.42
C VAL A 154 10.02 -22.31 -16.53
N CYS A 155 10.87 -21.30 -16.42
CA CYS A 155 11.93 -21.00 -17.38
C CYS A 155 13.25 -21.62 -16.93
N ALA A 156 13.98 -22.27 -17.85
CA ALA A 156 15.31 -22.81 -17.57
C ALA A 156 16.37 -21.70 -17.44
N ASP A 157 16.20 -20.61 -18.19
CA ASP A 157 17.08 -19.45 -18.20
C ASP A 157 16.25 -18.20 -18.52
N VAL A 158 16.43 -17.14 -17.73
CA VAL A 158 15.76 -15.85 -17.93
C VAL A 158 16.80 -14.79 -18.24
N ARG A 159 16.78 -14.25 -19.46
CA ARG A 159 17.75 -13.25 -19.92
C ARG A 159 17.19 -11.84 -19.97
N SER A 160 15.90 -11.71 -20.16
CA SER A 160 15.21 -10.42 -20.17
C SER A 160 13.75 -10.59 -19.79
N ILE A 161 13.15 -9.51 -19.27
CA ILE A 161 11.74 -9.44 -18.93
C ILE A 161 11.18 -8.16 -19.56
N VAL A 162 10.05 -8.28 -20.23
CA VAL A 162 9.24 -7.15 -20.68
C VAL A 162 7.85 -7.30 -20.10
N ALA A 163 7.50 -6.46 -19.14
CA ALA A 163 6.17 -6.42 -18.55
C ALA A 163 5.49 -5.10 -18.90
N ARG A 164 4.25 -5.17 -19.37
CA ARG A 164 3.45 -4.00 -19.77
C ARG A 164 2.10 -4.03 -19.08
N ARG A 165 1.64 -2.87 -18.64
CA ARG A 165 0.32 -2.66 -18.09
C ARG A 165 -0.34 -1.47 -18.77
N VAL A 166 -1.57 -1.65 -19.19
CA VAL A 166 -2.45 -0.57 -19.65
C VAL A 166 -3.62 -0.47 -18.67
N ASN A 167 -3.89 0.72 -18.21
CA ASN A 167 -4.88 0.97 -17.16
C ASN A 167 -5.89 2.00 -17.64
N ASP A 168 -7.17 1.71 -17.44
CA ASP A 168 -8.22 2.72 -17.54
C ASP A 168 -8.23 3.54 -16.25
N LEU A 169 -8.00 4.85 -16.36
CA LEU A 169 -7.98 5.76 -15.22
C LEU A 169 -9.37 6.32 -14.87
N SER A 170 -10.38 6.13 -15.72
CA SER A 170 -11.72 6.70 -15.53
C SER A 170 -12.40 6.33 -14.21
N PRO A 171 -12.19 5.15 -13.60
CA PRO A 171 -12.78 4.80 -12.31
C PRO A 171 -12.11 5.45 -11.10
N TYR A 172 -10.95 6.10 -11.28
CA TYR A 172 -10.19 6.64 -10.16
C TYR A 172 -10.70 8.02 -9.73
N GLY A 173 -10.51 8.32 -8.45
CA GLY A 173 -10.90 9.61 -7.87
C GLY A 173 -10.00 10.78 -8.31
N PRO A 174 -10.49 12.04 -8.14
CA PRO A 174 -9.80 13.24 -8.61
C PRO A 174 -8.34 13.39 -8.17
N SER A 175 -8.01 12.95 -6.96
CA SER A 175 -6.63 13.01 -6.44
C SER A 175 -5.66 12.12 -7.22
N VAL A 176 -6.11 10.93 -7.62
CA VAL A 176 -5.31 10.02 -8.44
C VAL A 176 -5.15 10.56 -9.84
N LEU A 177 -6.24 11.06 -10.44
CA LEU A 177 -6.22 11.65 -11.79
C LEU A 177 -5.26 12.85 -11.84
N ALA A 178 -5.32 13.74 -10.85
CA ALA A 178 -4.42 14.89 -10.73
C ALA A 178 -2.95 14.46 -10.59
N ALA A 179 -2.66 13.45 -9.73
CA ALA A 179 -1.31 12.93 -9.55
C ALA A 179 -0.76 12.23 -10.81
N GLN A 180 -1.62 11.78 -11.72
CA GLN A 180 -1.26 11.21 -13.02
C GLN A 180 -1.19 12.28 -14.14
N GLY A 181 -1.53 13.55 -13.85
CA GLY A 181 -1.53 14.64 -14.82
C GLY A 181 -2.68 14.56 -15.82
N VAL A 182 -3.78 13.88 -15.49
CA VAL A 182 -4.94 13.77 -16.37
C VAL A 182 -5.60 15.14 -16.55
N GLY A 183 -5.81 15.53 -17.81
CA GLY A 183 -6.40 16.82 -18.18
C GLY A 183 -5.42 17.99 -18.30
N MET A 184 -4.12 17.76 -18.07
CA MET A 184 -3.06 18.75 -18.27
C MET A 184 -2.63 18.84 -19.74
N SER A 185 -2.18 20.03 -20.16
CA SER A 185 -1.43 20.16 -21.40
C SER A 185 -0.04 19.53 -21.29
N PRO A 186 0.68 19.25 -22.40
CA PRO A 186 2.05 18.73 -22.32
C PRO A 186 3.01 19.62 -21.53
N GLU A 187 2.82 20.94 -21.62
CA GLU A 187 3.61 21.95 -20.90
C GLU A 187 3.32 21.88 -19.40
N GLU A 188 2.05 21.89 -19.01
CA GLU A 188 1.62 21.75 -17.61
C GLU A 188 2.06 20.42 -17.00
N PHE A 189 2.02 19.33 -17.78
CA PHE A 189 2.51 18.02 -17.36
C PHE A 189 4.02 18.05 -17.09
N SER A 190 4.80 18.68 -17.97
CA SER A 190 6.25 18.81 -17.81
C SER A 190 6.61 19.66 -16.58
N GLU A 191 5.91 20.76 -16.36
CA GLU A 191 6.04 21.58 -15.16
C GLU A 191 5.65 20.80 -13.90
N GLY A 192 4.54 20.06 -13.96
CA GLY A 192 4.05 19.23 -12.86
C GLY A 192 5.00 18.09 -12.48
N LEU A 193 5.75 17.55 -13.44
CA LEU A 193 6.84 16.60 -13.16
C LEU A 193 8.01 17.28 -12.44
N ALA A 194 8.38 18.50 -12.88
CA ALA A 194 9.51 19.23 -12.32
C ALA A 194 9.27 19.70 -10.88
N ASP A 195 8.04 20.09 -10.55
CA ASP A 195 7.65 20.57 -9.21
C ASP A 195 7.03 19.48 -8.31
N GLY A 196 6.88 18.23 -8.82
CA GLY A 196 6.38 17.09 -8.07
C GLY A 196 4.85 17.02 -7.91
N ARG A 197 4.07 17.89 -8.57
CA ARG A 197 2.60 17.81 -8.63
C ARG A 197 2.14 16.57 -9.39
N VAL A 198 2.86 16.21 -10.46
CA VAL A 198 2.65 14.98 -11.19
C VAL A 198 3.64 13.94 -10.65
N ALA A 199 3.16 13.07 -9.79
CA ALA A 199 3.98 12.00 -9.20
C ALA A 199 4.10 10.79 -10.14
N GLY A 200 3.14 10.62 -11.03
CA GLY A 200 3.01 9.39 -11.81
C GLY A 200 2.64 8.20 -10.92
N HIS A 201 3.42 7.14 -11.00
CA HIS A 201 3.21 5.92 -10.21
C HIS A 201 4.44 5.62 -9.36
N TYR A 202 4.21 5.34 -8.08
CA TYR A 202 5.27 4.90 -7.16
C TYR A 202 5.51 3.39 -7.30
N GLY A 203 6.73 2.94 -6.96
CA GLY A 203 7.02 1.54 -6.74
C GLY A 203 7.57 0.77 -7.95
N PHE A 204 7.87 1.43 -9.09
CA PHE A 204 8.52 0.75 -10.22
C PHE A 204 9.93 0.25 -9.86
N ALA A 205 10.71 1.07 -9.16
CA ALA A 205 12.03 0.68 -8.71
C ALA A 205 11.96 -0.51 -7.73
N GLU A 206 10.98 -0.50 -6.82
CA GLU A 206 10.72 -1.59 -5.89
C GLU A 206 10.37 -2.89 -6.62
N SER A 207 9.46 -2.85 -7.60
CA SER A 207 9.12 -4.02 -8.42
C SER A 207 10.33 -4.57 -9.18
N ILE A 208 11.16 -3.69 -9.78
CA ILE A 208 12.38 -4.10 -10.49
C ILE A 208 13.36 -4.80 -9.53
N HIS A 209 13.58 -4.22 -8.35
CA HIS A 209 14.47 -4.82 -7.35
C HIS A 209 13.93 -6.12 -6.79
N LEU A 210 12.61 -6.25 -6.60
CA LEU A 210 11.98 -7.48 -6.15
C LEU A 210 12.18 -8.61 -7.17
N ILE A 211 11.97 -8.33 -8.47
CA ILE A 211 12.25 -9.29 -9.55
C ILE A 211 13.73 -9.66 -9.59
N ALA A 212 14.61 -8.66 -9.54
CA ALA A 212 16.04 -8.88 -9.57
C ALA A 212 16.52 -9.75 -8.39
N ALA A 213 16.03 -9.48 -7.18
CA ALA A 213 16.34 -10.28 -6.00
C ALA A 213 15.87 -11.73 -6.14
N ALA A 214 14.67 -11.95 -6.69
CA ALA A 214 14.13 -13.29 -6.92
C ALA A 214 14.94 -14.10 -7.96
N LEU A 215 15.50 -13.43 -8.95
CA LEU A 215 16.29 -14.06 -10.03
C LEU A 215 17.81 -14.08 -9.76
N GLY A 216 18.26 -13.48 -8.66
CA GLY A 216 19.68 -13.33 -8.36
C GLY A 216 20.39 -12.32 -9.27
N TRP A 217 19.66 -11.41 -9.89
CA TRP A 217 20.21 -10.35 -10.75
C TRP A 217 20.70 -9.16 -9.91
N GLN A 218 21.73 -8.50 -10.43
CA GLN A 218 22.20 -7.21 -9.88
C GLN A 218 21.76 -6.10 -10.83
N ILE A 219 21.10 -5.09 -10.29
CA ILE A 219 20.67 -3.91 -11.03
C ILE A 219 21.78 -2.86 -10.97
N GLU A 220 22.37 -2.56 -12.12
CA GLU A 220 23.41 -1.52 -12.23
C GLU A 220 22.81 -0.13 -12.43
N ARG A 221 21.68 -0.03 -13.15
CA ARG A 221 21.02 1.24 -13.46
C ARG A 221 19.52 1.05 -13.66
N ILE A 222 18.75 2.00 -13.15
CA ILE A 222 17.32 2.16 -13.45
C ILE A 222 17.15 3.50 -14.18
N GLU A 223 16.43 3.47 -15.28
CA GLU A 223 15.99 4.66 -15.99
C GLU A 223 14.46 4.71 -15.96
N GLU A 224 13.91 5.86 -15.63
CA GLU A 224 12.49 6.09 -15.61
C GLU A 224 12.15 7.29 -16.50
N THR A 225 11.23 7.09 -17.45
CA THR A 225 10.71 8.16 -18.31
C THR A 225 9.21 8.29 -18.11
N ARG A 226 8.71 9.49 -18.18
CA ARG A 226 7.28 9.82 -18.06
C ARG A 226 6.89 10.74 -19.23
N GLU A 227 5.98 10.23 -20.05
CA GLU A 227 5.51 10.94 -21.25
C GLU A 227 3.98 11.05 -21.21
N PRO A 228 3.39 12.22 -21.51
CA PRO A 228 1.95 12.37 -21.55
C PRO A 228 1.38 11.68 -22.80
N ILE A 229 0.24 10.99 -22.62
CA ILE A 229 -0.55 10.49 -23.74
C ILE A 229 -1.60 11.55 -24.06
N ILE A 230 -1.54 12.10 -25.28
CA ILE A 230 -2.45 13.15 -25.72
C ILE A 230 -3.68 12.51 -26.37
N ALA A 231 -4.86 12.78 -25.81
CA ALA A 231 -6.12 12.40 -26.44
C ALA A 231 -6.32 13.17 -27.76
N ARG A 232 -6.76 12.46 -28.79
CA ARG A 232 -7.06 13.04 -30.11
C ARG A 232 -8.57 13.20 -30.26
#